data_2a26190a542fd2235e348e2d5959a602
#
_entry.id   2a26190a542fd2235e348e2d5959a602
#
_cell.length_a   1.000
_cell.length_b   1.000
_cell.length_c   1.000
_cell.angle_alpha   90.00
_cell.angle_beta   90.00
_cell.angle_gamma   90.00
#
_symmetry.space_group_name_H-M   'P 1'
#
loop_
_entity.id
_entity.type
_entity.pdbx_description
1 polymer ?
#
loop_
_entity_poly.entity_id
_entity_poly.type
_entity_poly.pdbx_seq_one_letter_code
_entity_poly.pdbx_strand_id
1 'polypeptide(L)'
;TIHIGDDVSVGHNVTIHGADVDDFALIGMGATLLDHAHVGRGAIVAAGALVLANTQIGPGELWAGVPAKFIKKVAPDQAKEINEKIANGYIMYAGWYKEE
;
A
#
# COMPACT_ATOMS: atom_id res chain seq x y z
N THR A 1 -0.27 13.98 -12.59
CA THR A 1 1.03 14.15 -11.93
C THR A 1 1.20 13.12 -10.83
N ILE A 2 2.36 12.50 -10.75
CA ILE A 2 2.66 11.52 -9.70
C ILE A 2 3.62 12.15 -8.71
N HIS A 3 3.29 12.04 -7.43
CA HIS A 3 4.16 12.52 -6.36
C HIS A 3 4.46 11.35 -5.43
N ILE A 4 5.72 11.01 -5.29
CA ILE A 4 6.14 9.92 -4.41
C ILE A 4 7.08 10.52 -3.36
N GLY A 5 6.73 10.33 -2.09
CA GLY A 5 7.53 10.84 -0.99
C GLY A 5 8.83 10.09 -0.77
N ASP A 6 9.45 10.34 0.38
CA ASP A 6 10.71 9.71 0.75
C ASP A 6 10.48 8.35 1.38
N ASP A 7 11.41 7.44 1.16
CA ASP A 7 11.41 6.11 1.78
C ASP A 7 10.13 5.32 1.51
N VAL A 8 9.53 5.54 0.34
CA VAL A 8 8.37 4.76 -0.10
C VAL A 8 8.87 3.46 -0.70
N SER A 9 8.26 2.34 -0.28
CA SER A 9 8.59 1.03 -0.84
C SER A 9 7.53 0.66 -1.87
N VAL A 10 7.97 0.38 -3.09
CA VAL A 10 7.07 0.05 -4.20
C VAL A 10 7.45 -1.31 -4.75
N GLY A 11 6.52 -2.24 -4.73
CA GLY A 11 6.75 -3.58 -5.22
C GLY A 11 6.80 -3.67 -6.73
N HIS A 12 7.00 -4.89 -7.24
CA HIS A 12 7.06 -5.13 -8.68
C HIS A 12 5.69 -4.93 -9.33
N ASN A 13 5.71 -4.43 -10.57
CA ASN A 13 4.51 -4.31 -11.39
C ASN A 13 3.43 -3.43 -10.79
N VAL A 14 3.82 -2.43 -10.02
CA VAL A 14 2.88 -1.44 -9.52
C VAL A 14 2.62 -0.43 -10.62
N THR A 15 1.35 -0.08 -10.80
CA THR A 15 0.94 0.95 -11.75
C THR A 15 0.42 2.14 -10.99
N ILE A 16 1.00 3.31 -11.20
CA ILE A 16 0.58 4.54 -10.54
C ILE A 16 0.21 5.56 -11.60
N HIS A 17 -1.08 5.90 -11.66
CA HIS A 17 -1.55 7.04 -12.45
C HIS A 17 -1.57 8.24 -11.51
N GLY A 18 -1.65 9.40 -11.91
CA GLY A 18 -1.59 10.65 -11.16
C GLY A 18 -1.93 10.65 -9.66
N ALA A 19 -1.37 9.74 -8.89
CA ALA A 19 -1.64 9.60 -7.46
C ALA A 19 -0.51 10.20 -6.64
N ASP A 20 -0.82 10.53 -5.37
CA ASP A 20 0.16 11.01 -4.41
C ASP A 20 0.42 9.95 -3.36
N VAL A 21 1.69 9.67 -3.09
CA VAL A 21 2.09 8.69 -2.08
C VAL A 21 3.03 9.38 -1.10
N ASP A 22 2.61 9.45 0.16
CA ASP A 22 3.39 10.13 1.19
C ASP A 22 4.54 9.25 1.70
N ASP A 23 5.39 9.88 2.52
CA ASP A 23 6.60 9.24 3.03
C ASP A 23 6.30 7.92 3.75
N PHE A 24 7.22 6.99 3.63
CA PHE A 24 7.21 5.71 4.34
C PHE A 24 6.04 4.81 3.98
N ALA A 25 5.26 5.14 2.97
CA ALA A 25 4.18 4.26 2.52
C ALA A 25 4.76 3.03 1.83
N LEU A 26 3.96 1.98 1.79
CA LEU A 26 4.34 0.74 1.13
C LEU A 26 3.26 0.33 0.15
N ILE A 27 3.64 0.18 -1.11
CA ILE A 27 2.73 -0.23 -2.17
C ILE A 27 3.10 -1.65 -2.60
N GLY A 28 2.21 -2.59 -2.33
CA GLY A 28 2.46 -4.00 -2.61
C GLY A 28 2.51 -4.30 -4.11
N MET A 29 3.16 -5.41 -4.45
CA MET A 29 3.34 -5.75 -5.87
C MET A 29 2.00 -5.91 -6.58
N GLY A 30 1.98 -5.49 -7.83
CA GLY A 30 0.80 -5.61 -8.67
C GLY A 30 -0.34 -4.66 -8.33
N ALA A 31 -0.16 -3.78 -7.35
CA ALA A 31 -1.21 -2.83 -7.01
C ALA A 31 -1.34 -1.76 -8.09
N THR A 32 -2.53 -1.19 -8.18
CA THR A 32 -2.81 -0.10 -9.12
C THR A 32 -3.41 1.07 -8.35
N LEU A 33 -2.81 2.24 -8.51
CA LEU A 33 -3.31 3.47 -7.92
C LEU A 33 -3.81 4.38 -9.03
N LEU A 34 -5.07 4.78 -8.97
CA LEU A 34 -5.68 5.60 -10.00
C LEU A 34 -5.57 7.08 -9.67
N ASP A 35 -5.99 7.93 -10.60
CA ASP A 35 -5.78 9.37 -10.53
C ASP A 35 -6.34 9.97 -9.25
N HIS A 36 -5.58 10.87 -8.67
CA HIS A 36 -5.97 11.63 -7.48
C HIS A 36 -6.16 10.78 -6.23
N ALA A 37 -5.74 9.52 -6.25
CA ALA A 37 -5.69 8.74 -5.04
C ALA A 37 -4.57 9.27 -4.17
N HIS A 38 -4.74 9.21 -2.86
CA HIS A 38 -3.73 9.67 -1.91
C HIS A 38 -3.45 8.58 -0.90
N VAL A 39 -2.19 8.19 -0.80
CA VAL A 39 -1.74 7.18 0.17
C VAL A 39 -0.99 7.90 1.27
N GLY A 40 -1.54 7.88 2.48
CA GLY A 40 -1.00 8.62 3.60
C GLY A 40 0.32 8.07 4.11
N ARG A 41 0.97 8.85 4.96
CA ARG A 41 2.28 8.52 5.52
C ARG A 41 2.22 7.17 6.24
N GLY A 42 3.15 6.28 5.91
CA GLY A 42 3.24 4.98 6.55
C GLY A 42 2.08 4.04 6.26
N ALA A 43 1.22 4.38 5.31
CA ALA A 43 0.12 3.51 4.93
C ALA A 43 0.61 2.34 4.09
N ILE A 44 -0.20 1.29 4.02
CA ILE A 44 0.14 0.09 3.27
C ILE A 44 -0.99 -0.22 2.32
N VAL A 45 -0.64 -0.37 1.05
CA VAL A 45 -1.54 -0.87 0.02
C VAL A 45 -1.13 -2.30 -0.28
N ALA A 46 -2.03 -3.24 -0.06
CA ALA A 46 -1.71 -4.66 -0.21
C ALA A 46 -1.45 -5.02 -1.66
N ALA A 47 -0.78 -6.15 -1.86
CA ALA A 47 -0.50 -6.65 -3.20
C ALA A 47 -1.78 -6.83 -4.00
N GLY A 48 -1.72 -6.45 -5.26
CA GLY A 48 -2.85 -6.65 -6.17
C GLY A 48 -4.04 -5.75 -5.92
N ALA A 49 -3.95 -4.83 -4.96
CA ALA A 49 -5.08 -3.96 -4.65
C ALA A 49 -5.31 -2.96 -5.78
N LEU A 50 -6.57 -2.59 -5.97
CA LEU A 50 -6.93 -1.54 -6.91
C LEU A 50 -7.47 -0.36 -6.13
N VAL A 51 -6.69 0.71 -6.04
CA VAL A 51 -7.09 1.93 -5.36
C VAL A 51 -7.74 2.85 -6.36
N LEU A 52 -9.04 3.04 -6.23
CA LEU A 52 -9.82 3.82 -7.18
C LEU A 52 -9.45 5.29 -7.13
N ALA A 53 -9.81 6.01 -8.19
CA ALA A 53 -9.57 7.44 -8.27
C ALA A 53 -10.16 8.18 -7.08
N ASN A 54 -9.44 9.16 -6.61
CA ASN A 54 -9.87 10.04 -5.49
C ASN A 54 -9.96 9.35 -4.13
N THR A 55 -9.48 8.11 -4.01
CA THR A 55 -9.47 7.42 -2.72
C THR A 55 -8.50 8.10 -1.77
N GLN A 56 -8.91 8.28 -0.51
CA GLN A 56 -8.06 8.88 0.51
C GLN A 56 -7.72 7.82 1.54
N ILE A 57 -6.46 7.37 1.51
CA ILE A 57 -5.95 6.39 2.47
C ILE A 57 -5.21 7.16 3.55
N GLY A 58 -5.69 7.06 4.79
CA GLY A 58 -5.11 7.81 5.90
C GLY A 58 -3.75 7.28 6.34
N PRO A 59 -3.01 8.08 7.12
CA PRO A 59 -1.72 7.64 7.62
C PRO A 59 -1.82 6.35 8.42
N GLY A 60 -0.89 5.44 8.20
CA GLY A 60 -0.82 4.20 8.94
C GLY A 60 -1.98 3.24 8.71
N GLU A 61 -2.71 3.41 7.64
CA GLU A 61 -3.82 2.50 7.33
C GLU A 61 -3.39 1.43 6.34
N LEU A 62 -3.96 0.24 6.52
CA LEU A 62 -3.78 -0.86 5.57
C LEU A 62 -5.06 -1.00 4.76
N TRP A 63 -4.91 -0.95 3.46
CA TRP A 63 -6.02 -1.14 2.51
C TRP A 63 -5.71 -2.30 1.58
N ALA A 64 -6.73 -3.07 1.24
CA ALA A 64 -6.56 -4.27 0.39
C ALA A 64 -7.80 -4.51 -0.44
N GLY A 65 -7.63 -5.27 -1.51
CA GLY A 65 -8.75 -5.76 -2.32
C GLY A 65 -8.95 -5.02 -3.62
N VAL A 66 -9.95 -5.45 -4.37
CA VAL A 66 -10.34 -4.88 -5.65
C VAL A 66 -11.86 -4.67 -5.63
N PRO A 67 -12.34 -3.44 -5.42
CA PRO A 67 -11.57 -2.24 -5.09
C PRO A 67 -11.05 -2.27 -3.66
N ALA A 68 -9.96 -1.56 -3.44
CA ALA A 68 -9.34 -1.54 -2.13
C ALA A 68 -10.27 -0.94 -1.07
N LYS A 69 -10.25 -1.56 0.10
CA LYS A 69 -11.05 -1.10 1.23
C LYS A 69 -10.17 -1.03 2.46
N PHE A 70 -10.53 -0.17 3.39
CA PHE A 70 -9.84 -0.06 4.67
C PHE A 70 -9.92 -1.38 5.43
N ILE A 71 -8.79 -1.87 5.89
CA ILE A 71 -8.71 -3.10 6.68
C ILE A 71 -8.49 -2.76 8.15
N LYS A 72 -7.45 -2.01 8.46
CA LYS A 72 -7.13 -1.68 9.85
C LYS A 72 -6.06 -0.60 9.90
N LYS A 73 -5.88 -0.03 11.09
CA LYS A 73 -4.72 0.79 11.39
C LYS A 73 -3.53 -0.12 11.68
N VAL A 74 -2.36 0.31 11.26
CA VAL A 74 -1.14 -0.45 11.44
C VAL A 74 -0.21 0.33 12.36
N ALA A 75 0.23 -0.30 13.45
CA ALA A 75 1.20 0.33 14.35
C ALA A 75 2.54 0.47 13.63
N PRO A 76 3.35 1.49 13.95
CA PRO A 76 4.62 1.69 13.24
C PRO A 76 5.54 0.47 13.25
N ASP A 77 5.58 -0.29 14.33
CA ASP A 77 6.41 -1.48 14.39
C ASP A 77 5.84 -2.59 13.50
N GLN A 78 4.52 -2.69 13.39
CA GLN A 78 3.90 -3.65 12.48
C GLN A 78 4.19 -3.29 11.02
N ALA A 79 4.14 -2.02 10.71
CA ALA A 79 4.44 -1.57 9.35
C ALA A 79 5.88 -1.91 8.98
N LYS A 80 6.80 -1.72 9.91
CA LYS A 80 8.20 -2.05 9.67
C LYS A 80 8.37 -3.54 9.44
N GLU A 81 7.72 -4.36 10.24
CA GLU A 81 7.81 -5.81 10.11
C GLU A 81 7.27 -6.27 8.75
N ILE A 82 6.13 -5.72 8.34
CA ILE A 82 5.54 -6.05 7.05
C ILE A 82 6.47 -5.63 5.91
N ASN A 83 7.05 -4.45 6.02
CA ASN A 83 7.96 -3.94 5.01
C ASN A 83 9.19 -4.83 4.89
N GLU A 84 9.74 -5.28 6.00
CA GLU A 84 10.89 -6.16 5.98
C GLU A 84 10.56 -7.49 5.31
N LYS A 85 9.39 -8.03 5.57
CA LYS A 85 8.96 -9.27 4.94
C LYS A 85 8.85 -9.12 3.43
N ILE A 86 8.33 -8.00 2.98
CA ILE A 86 8.23 -7.74 1.55
C ILE A 86 9.62 -7.61 0.93
N ALA A 87 10.51 -6.89 1.60
CA ALA A 87 11.87 -6.69 1.10
C ALA A 87 12.63 -7.99 0.99
N ASN A 88 12.31 -8.98 1.82
CA ASN A 88 12.95 -10.29 1.79
C ASN A 88 12.24 -11.28 0.87
N GLY A 89 11.26 -10.83 0.12
CA GLY A 89 10.58 -11.69 -0.84
C GLY A 89 9.52 -12.60 -0.25
N TYR A 90 9.18 -12.42 1.00
CA TYR A 90 8.12 -13.21 1.60
C TYR A 90 6.78 -12.87 1.00
N ILE A 91 5.93 -13.87 0.88
CA ILE A 91 4.57 -13.65 0.45
C ILE A 91 3.76 -13.32 1.69
N MET A 92 4.02 -12.16 2.22
CA MET A 92 3.38 -11.78 3.47
C MET A 92 1.88 -11.66 3.35
N TYR A 93 1.38 -11.43 2.16
CA TYR A 93 -0.07 -11.43 2.02
C TYR A 93 -0.63 -12.81 2.20
N ALA A 94 0.16 -13.85 2.11
CA ALA A 94 -0.33 -15.17 2.44
C ALA A 94 -0.87 -15.17 3.85
N GLY A 95 -0.26 -14.42 4.75
CA GLY A 95 -0.79 -14.26 6.09
C GLY A 95 -2.12 -13.55 6.12
N TRP A 96 -2.31 -12.58 5.22
CA TRP A 96 -3.57 -11.86 5.16
C TRP A 96 -4.68 -12.71 4.58
N TYR A 97 -4.36 -13.47 3.53
CA TYR A 97 -5.36 -14.25 2.83
C TYR A 97 -5.69 -15.57 3.52
N LYS A 98 -4.75 -16.08 4.29
CA LYS A 98 -4.98 -17.34 5.01
C LYS A 98 -6.07 -17.20 6.06
N GLU A 99 -6.31 -16.00 6.47
CA GLU A 99 -7.34 -15.73 7.45
C GLU A 99 -8.74 -15.87 6.87
N GLU A 100 -8.82 -15.93 5.58
CA GLU A 100 -10.12 -15.97 4.88
C GLU A 100 -10.81 -17.30 5.01
#